data_e97f8dde7dfa7f015c77b45f919084fe
#
_entry.id   e97f8dde7dfa7f015c77b45f919084fe
#
_cell.length_a   1.000
_cell.length_b   1.000
_cell.length_c   1.000
_cell.angle_alpha   90.00
_cell.angle_beta   90.00
_cell.angle_gamma   90.00
#
_symmetry.space_group_name_H-M   'P 1'
#
loop_
_entity.id
_entity.type
_entity.pdbx_description
1 polymer ?
#
loop_
_entity_poly.entity_id
_entity_poly.type
_entity_poly.pdbx_seq_one_letter_code
_entity_poly.pdbx_strand_id
1 'polypeptide(L)'
;MPEIIYVLALWAVFSIPVMAQTAPTSPAPTSGNVPATAAPAETVSKPTVRDQAWALLLTGIKENSTDKRAAAVRVLSLLTGETKCVRLATEALSDNKPEIRVAAAMALGELRAKSAIPKLEQALSDKEPLVTLAAAHSLLTMKDALAYEVYYEILTGERRSSKGLVAEQLDTLRDPKKMALLGIQEGIGFVPFAGIGYTAYRTIVKDDGSPVRAAAAKVLIEDHDTAVEDAMIRAATADKNHLVRAAALDALARRGNPAVIDRITAAMLDDKDIVKYTAAAAILHLSDVAARRKRARK
;
A
#
# COMPACT_ATOMS: atom_id res chain seq x y z
N MET A 1 26.56 -34.28 -30.00
CA MET A 1 27.83 -34.96 -29.56
C MET A 1 28.92 -33.91 -29.62
N PRO A 2 29.83 -33.93 -28.70
CA PRO A 2 29.75 -33.74 -27.23
C PRO A 2 30.43 -32.41 -26.88
N GLU A 3 30.56 -31.91 -25.66
CA GLU A 3 31.30 -32.43 -24.51
C GLU A 3 30.89 -31.77 -23.21
N ILE A 4 30.90 -32.61 -22.21
CA ILE A 4 30.73 -32.30 -20.79
C ILE A 4 32.13 -31.98 -20.23
N ILE A 5 32.28 -30.84 -19.54
CA ILE A 5 33.46 -30.58 -18.69
C ILE A 5 32.99 -30.41 -17.25
N TYR A 6 33.34 -31.43 -16.45
CA TYR A 6 33.32 -31.44 -15.00
C TYR A 6 34.48 -30.61 -14.45
N VAL A 7 34.22 -29.71 -13.50
CA VAL A 7 35.25 -29.13 -12.64
C VAL A 7 34.92 -29.49 -11.19
N LEU A 8 35.70 -30.40 -10.65
CA LEU A 8 35.78 -30.76 -9.25
C LEU A 8 36.49 -29.65 -8.46
N ALA A 9 35.88 -29.11 -7.42
CA ALA A 9 36.51 -28.19 -6.47
C ALA A 9 36.98 -28.98 -5.22
N LEU A 10 38.28 -28.83 -4.94
CA LEU A 10 39.00 -29.41 -3.77
C LEU A 10 38.50 -28.76 -2.47
N TRP A 11 38.26 -29.62 -1.49
CA TRP A 11 38.16 -29.27 -0.08
C TRP A 11 39.58 -29.22 0.52
N ALA A 12 40.00 -28.10 1.05
CA ALA A 12 41.18 -27.96 1.89
C ALA A 12 40.76 -27.91 3.36
N VAL A 13 41.08 -28.98 4.06
CA VAL A 13 40.96 -29.10 5.53
C VAL A 13 42.19 -28.42 6.15
N PHE A 14 42.01 -27.35 6.92
CA PHE A 14 43.06 -26.77 7.75
C PHE A 14 42.89 -27.28 9.18
N SER A 15 43.80 -28.19 9.57
CA SER A 15 43.99 -28.63 10.96
C SER A 15 44.90 -27.65 11.69
N ILE A 16 44.43 -27.10 12.82
CA ILE A 16 45.25 -26.30 13.74
C ILE A 16 45.59 -27.14 14.96
N PRO A 17 46.88 -27.24 15.38
CA PRO A 17 47.28 -28.06 16.51
C PRO A 17 46.95 -27.40 17.86
N VAL A 18 46.47 -28.26 18.77
CA VAL A 18 46.30 -27.98 20.19
C VAL A 18 47.66 -27.88 20.85
N MET A 19 47.98 -26.72 21.44
CA MET A 19 49.09 -26.60 22.42
C MET A 19 48.50 -26.56 23.81
N ALA A 20 48.85 -27.55 24.58
CA ALA A 20 48.63 -27.63 26.03
C ALA A 20 49.57 -26.66 26.74
N GLN A 21 49.07 -25.82 27.60
CA GLN A 21 49.87 -25.13 28.60
C GLN A 21 49.27 -25.28 30.00
N THR A 22 50.15 -25.68 30.87
CA THR A 22 50.04 -26.05 32.25
C THR A 22 49.60 -24.89 33.18
N ALA A 23 48.80 -25.24 34.16
CA ALA A 23 48.39 -24.40 35.29
C ALA A 23 49.55 -24.05 36.25
N PRO A 24 49.42 -22.96 36.96
CA PRO A 24 49.80 -23.02 38.39
C PRO A 24 48.64 -22.55 39.32
N THR A 25 48.62 -23.29 40.40
CA THR A 25 47.91 -23.20 41.68
C THR A 25 47.47 -21.83 42.19
N SER A 26 46.31 -21.90 42.81
CA SER A 26 45.57 -21.05 43.76
C SER A 26 46.39 -20.26 44.79
N PRO A 27 45.82 -19.15 45.34
CA PRO A 27 44.94 -19.33 46.51
C PRO A 27 43.67 -18.45 46.44
N ALA A 28 42.61 -19.00 47.01
CA ALA A 28 41.46 -18.22 47.48
C ALA A 28 41.85 -17.33 48.65
N PRO A 29 41.21 -16.21 48.86
CA PRO A 29 40.03 -16.17 49.68
C PRO A 29 38.98 -15.08 49.40
N THR A 30 37.95 -15.17 50.11
CA THR A 30 36.95 -14.19 50.65
C THR A 30 35.71 -13.96 49.81
N SER A 31 34.70 -14.54 50.40
CA SER A 31 33.31 -14.16 50.49
C SER A 31 33.07 -12.66 50.33
N GLY A 32 32.41 -12.28 49.24
CA GLY A 32 31.76 -10.99 49.07
C GLY A 32 30.48 -11.25 48.32
N ASN A 33 29.40 -11.39 49.08
CA ASN A 33 28.05 -11.58 48.62
C ASN A 33 27.57 -10.27 47.93
N VAL A 34 27.72 -10.17 46.59
CA VAL A 34 27.09 -9.14 45.79
C VAL A 34 25.83 -9.77 45.23
N PRO A 35 24.63 -9.26 45.53
CA PRO A 35 23.43 -9.76 44.89
C PRO A 35 23.51 -9.38 43.42
N ALA A 36 23.65 -10.39 42.56
CA ALA A 36 23.47 -10.23 41.13
C ALA A 36 22.04 -9.71 40.91
N THR A 37 21.95 -8.40 40.66
CA THR A 37 20.74 -7.80 40.13
C THR A 37 20.54 -8.40 38.74
N ALA A 38 19.72 -9.46 38.68
CA ALA A 38 19.24 -10.00 37.43
C ALA A 38 18.53 -8.88 36.70
N ALA A 39 19.14 -8.39 35.60
CA ALA A 39 18.46 -7.54 34.65
C ALA A 39 17.10 -8.21 34.30
N PRO A 40 16.00 -7.49 34.30
CA PRO A 40 14.73 -8.07 33.91
C PRO A 40 14.89 -8.63 32.51
N ALA A 41 14.67 -9.93 32.34
CA ALA A 41 14.53 -10.54 31.03
C ALA A 41 13.43 -9.78 30.32
N GLU A 42 13.78 -9.05 29.26
CA GLU A 42 12.81 -8.44 28.37
C GLU A 42 11.91 -9.55 27.85
N THR A 43 10.72 -9.64 28.41
CA THR A 43 9.66 -10.50 27.90
C THR A 43 9.31 -9.98 26.53
N VAL A 44 9.88 -10.55 25.47
CA VAL A 44 9.50 -10.28 24.11
C VAL A 44 8.03 -10.68 23.97
N SER A 45 7.15 -9.71 24.11
CA SER A 45 5.71 -9.91 23.98
C SER A 45 5.42 -10.35 22.53
N LYS A 46 4.53 -11.34 22.39
CA LYS A 46 4.13 -11.82 21.06
C LYS A 46 3.57 -10.63 20.26
N PRO A 47 3.99 -10.44 18.98
CA PRO A 47 3.56 -9.30 18.17
C PRO A 47 2.04 -9.27 18.05
N THR A 48 1.45 -8.09 18.25
CA THR A 48 0.01 -7.89 18.09
C THR A 48 -0.40 -7.99 16.60
N VAL A 49 -1.69 -8.17 16.34
CA VAL A 49 -2.23 -8.14 14.97
C VAL A 49 -1.89 -6.82 14.27
N ARG A 50 -1.89 -5.70 15.02
CA ARG A 50 -1.47 -4.38 14.52
C ARG A 50 0.00 -4.36 14.10
N ASP A 51 0.89 -4.96 14.90
CA ASP A 51 2.32 -5.02 14.57
C ASP A 51 2.57 -5.88 13.34
N GLN A 52 1.85 -6.99 13.22
CA GLN A 52 1.90 -7.87 12.04
C GLN A 52 1.42 -7.14 10.78
N ALA A 53 0.33 -6.37 10.89
CA ALA A 53 -0.20 -5.58 9.78
C ALA A 53 0.79 -4.50 9.32
N TRP A 54 1.44 -3.78 10.26
CA TRP A 54 2.51 -2.83 9.91
C TRP A 54 3.71 -3.50 9.27
N ALA A 55 4.17 -4.63 9.80
CA ALA A 55 5.28 -5.38 9.23
C ALA A 55 4.98 -5.80 7.79
N LEU A 56 3.76 -6.29 7.53
CA LEU A 56 3.32 -6.70 6.20
C LEU A 56 3.33 -5.53 5.21
N LEU A 57 2.76 -4.37 5.57
CA LEU A 57 2.77 -3.18 4.70
C LEU A 57 4.18 -2.66 4.43
N LEU A 58 5.02 -2.56 5.47
CA LEU A 58 6.39 -2.06 5.30
C LEU A 58 7.24 -3.00 4.45
N THR A 59 7.02 -4.31 4.53
CA THR A 59 7.64 -5.29 3.64
C THR A 59 7.14 -5.09 2.21
N GLY A 60 5.82 -4.95 2.01
CA GLY A 60 5.22 -4.74 0.69
C GLY A 60 5.75 -3.49 -0.03
N ILE A 61 5.94 -2.38 0.69
CA ILE A 61 6.50 -1.13 0.14
C ILE A 61 7.96 -1.30 -0.34
N LYS A 62 8.69 -2.27 0.22
CA LYS A 62 10.10 -2.55 -0.11
C LYS A 62 10.29 -3.71 -1.08
N GLU A 63 9.23 -4.36 -1.51
CA GLU A 63 9.29 -5.50 -2.43
C GLU A 63 9.93 -5.12 -3.78
N ASN A 64 10.60 -6.07 -4.41
CA ASN A 64 11.17 -5.86 -5.75
C ASN A 64 10.11 -5.82 -6.85
N SER A 65 8.98 -6.49 -6.64
CA SER A 65 7.85 -6.49 -7.57
C SER A 65 7.15 -5.14 -7.61
N THR A 66 7.03 -4.57 -8.81
CA THR A 66 6.31 -3.30 -9.06
C THR A 66 4.87 -3.38 -8.57
N ASP A 67 4.16 -4.47 -8.91
CA ASP A 67 2.75 -4.65 -8.55
C ASP A 67 2.54 -4.70 -7.03
N LYS A 68 3.41 -5.44 -6.33
CA LYS A 68 3.36 -5.53 -4.86
C LYS A 68 3.62 -4.18 -4.21
N ARG A 69 4.67 -3.46 -4.66
CA ARG A 69 4.97 -2.12 -4.14
C ARG A 69 3.83 -1.14 -4.41
N ALA A 70 3.32 -1.11 -5.64
CA ALA A 70 2.21 -0.23 -6.01
C ALA A 70 0.95 -0.54 -5.17
N ALA A 71 0.62 -1.81 -4.98
CA ALA A 71 -0.49 -2.23 -4.13
C ALA A 71 -0.30 -1.80 -2.67
N ALA A 72 0.90 -1.99 -2.10
CA ALA A 72 1.20 -1.59 -0.73
C ALA A 72 1.20 -0.06 -0.54
N VAL A 73 1.68 0.71 -1.53
CA VAL A 73 1.64 2.17 -1.50
C VAL A 73 0.21 2.70 -1.62
N ARG A 74 -0.60 2.10 -2.49
CA ARG A 74 -2.01 2.50 -2.70
C ARG A 74 -2.83 2.44 -1.42
N VAL A 75 -2.71 1.37 -0.66
CA VAL A 75 -3.52 1.16 0.55
C VAL A 75 -3.15 2.07 1.71
N LEU A 76 -2.04 2.82 1.62
CA LEU A 76 -1.70 3.86 2.60
C LEU A 76 -2.80 4.91 2.72
N SER A 77 -3.58 5.13 1.66
CA SER A 77 -4.72 6.07 1.64
C SER A 77 -5.78 5.78 2.70
N LEU A 78 -5.91 4.54 3.16
CA LEU A 78 -6.82 4.15 4.24
C LEU A 78 -6.37 4.67 5.63
N LEU A 79 -5.08 4.97 5.81
CA LEU A 79 -4.47 5.29 7.10
C LEU A 79 -4.46 6.81 7.35
N THR A 80 -5.66 7.40 7.39
CA THR A 80 -5.85 8.83 7.58
C THR A 80 -5.35 9.30 8.95
N GLY A 81 -4.57 10.39 8.96
CA GLY A 81 -3.99 10.97 10.17
C GLY A 81 -2.64 10.39 10.58
N GLU A 82 -2.13 9.38 9.88
CA GLU A 82 -0.82 8.80 10.11
C GLU A 82 0.27 9.53 9.28
N THR A 83 1.06 10.39 9.93
CA THR A 83 2.15 11.13 9.26
C THR A 83 3.19 10.21 8.60
N LYS A 84 3.37 9.01 9.16
CA LYS A 84 4.23 7.97 8.58
C LYS A 84 3.76 7.56 7.18
N CYS A 85 2.45 7.44 6.96
CA CYS A 85 1.88 7.08 5.66
C CYS A 85 2.07 8.20 4.64
N VAL A 86 1.87 9.46 5.05
CA VAL A 86 2.15 10.62 4.19
C VAL A 86 3.62 10.63 3.77
N ARG A 87 4.55 10.40 4.69
CA ARG A 87 5.98 10.34 4.38
C ARG A 87 6.31 9.21 3.40
N LEU A 88 5.83 7.98 3.67
CA LEU A 88 6.07 6.82 2.80
C LEU A 88 5.50 7.04 1.38
N ALA A 89 4.29 7.58 1.28
CA ALA A 89 3.70 7.91 -0.02
C ALA A 89 4.46 9.05 -0.73
N THR A 90 4.95 10.06 0.02
CA THR A 90 5.76 11.15 -0.56
C THR A 90 7.11 10.63 -1.08
N GLU A 91 7.74 9.70 -0.38
CA GLU A 91 8.95 9.03 -0.84
C GLU A 91 8.69 8.22 -2.12
N ALA A 92 7.57 7.53 -2.19
CA ALA A 92 7.16 6.73 -3.34
C ALA A 92 6.85 7.56 -4.61
N LEU A 93 6.59 8.88 -4.52
CA LEU A 93 6.50 9.76 -5.69
C LEU A 93 7.79 9.84 -6.50
N SER A 94 8.92 9.48 -5.91
CA SER A 94 10.23 9.47 -6.57
C SER A 94 10.68 8.07 -7.02
N ASP A 95 9.80 7.07 -7.00
CA ASP A 95 10.12 5.71 -7.45
C ASP A 95 10.44 5.69 -8.95
N ASN A 96 11.31 4.76 -9.37
CA ASN A 96 11.69 4.59 -10.77
C ASN A 96 10.55 4.04 -11.63
N LYS A 97 9.55 3.38 -11.02
CA LYS A 97 8.39 2.78 -11.68
C LYS A 97 7.20 3.73 -11.66
N PRO A 98 6.63 4.07 -12.83
CA PRO A 98 5.51 5.00 -12.91
C PRO A 98 4.26 4.50 -12.16
N GLU A 99 4.01 3.19 -12.14
CA GLU A 99 2.89 2.59 -11.45
C GLU A 99 2.91 2.91 -9.93
N ILE A 100 4.11 2.94 -9.36
CA ILE A 100 4.31 3.27 -7.94
C ILE A 100 4.11 4.76 -7.72
N ARG A 101 4.62 5.61 -8.63
CA ARG A 101 4.39 7.07 -8.55
C ARG A 101 2.91 7.43 -8.68
N VAL A 102 2.16 6.74 -9.57
CA VAL A 102 0.69 6.86 -9.67
C VAL A 102 0.02 6.49 -8.36
N ALA A 103 0.35 5.31 -7.81
CA ALA A 103 -0.22 4.86 -6.53
C ALA A 103 0.08 5.84 -5.39
N ALA A 104 1.29 6.41 -5.36
CA ALA A 104 1.72 7.40 -4.39
C ALA A 104 0.94 8.72 -4.51
N ALA A 105 0.81 9.25 -5.72
CA ALA A 105 0.04 10.47 -5.96
C ALA A 105 -1.41 10.29 -5.51
N MET A 106 -2.06 9.19 -5.88
CA MET A 106 -3.44 8.90 -5.48
C MET A 106 -3.58 8.77 -3.96
N ALA A 107 -2.68 8.02 -3.31
CA ALA A 107 -2.72 7.88 -1.85
C ALA A 107 -2.61 9.22 -1.13
N LEU A 108 -1.74 10.11 -1.59
CA LEU A 108 -1.58 11.47 -1.03
C LEU A 108 -2.83 12.34 -1.22
N GLY A 109 -3.50 12.21 -2.37
CA GLY A 109 -4.77 12.89 -2.63
C GLY A 109 -5.87 12.45 -1.68
N GLU A 110 -6.08 11.14 -1.51
CA GLU A 110 -7.07 10.58 -0.58
C GLU A 110 -6.75 10.92 0.88
N LEU A 111 -5.48 10.91 1.28
CA LEU A 111 -5.01 11.35 2.59
C LEU A 111 -5.18 12.87 2.80
N ARG A 112 -5.48 13.64 1.74
CA ARG A 112 -5.50 15.11 1.73
C ARG A 112 -4.21 15.69 2.33
N ALA A 113 -3.09 15.14 1.92
CA ALA A 113 -1.77 15.41 2.47
C ALA A 113 -1.22 16.77 1.97
N LYS A 114 -1.70 17.88 2.55
CA LYS A 114 -1.29 19.24 2.14
C LYS A 114 0.23 19.45 2.16
N SER A 115 0.95 18.79 3.06
CA SER A 115 2.42 18.84 3.12
C SER A 115 3.10 18.24 1.87
N ALA A 116 2.40 17.41 1.10
CA ALA A 116 2.91 16.81 -0.12
C ALA A 116 2.60 17.63 -1.39
N ILE A 117 1.84 18.73 -1.30
CA ILE A 117 1.49 19.60 -2.44
C ILE A 117 2.72 19.95 -3.29
N PRO A 118 3.86 20.44 -2.73
CA PRO A 118 5.01 20.80 -3.56
C PRO A 118 5.59 19.62 -4.36
N LYS A 119 5.48 18.39 -3.82
CA LYS A 119 5.92 17.17 -4.52
C LYS A 119 4.94 16.73 -5.60
N LEU A 120 3.64 16.88 -5.36
CA LEU A 120 2.60 16.64 -6.36
C LEU A 120 2.66 17.65 -7.51
N GLU A 121 2.96 18.92 -7.22
CA GLU A 121 3.23 19.93 -8.25
C GLU A 121 4.43 19.58 -9.12
N GLN A 122 5.50 19.03 -8.54
CA GLN A 122 6.63 18.51 -9.31
C GLN A 122 6.21 17.34 -10.22
N ALA A 123 5.33 16.47 -9.73
CA ALA A 123 4.82 15.33 -10.48
C ALA A 123 3.90 15.72 -11.66
N LEU A 124 3.42 16.97 -11.74
CA LEU A 124 2.72 17.50 -12.92
C LEU A 124 3.63 17.55 -14.16
N SER A 125 4.94 17.54 -13.98
CA SER A 125 5.92 17.51 -15.07
C SER A 125 6.55 16.12 -15.24
N ASP A 126 5.91 15.07 -14.74
CA ASP A 126 6.40 13.69 -14.92
C ASP A 126 6.32 13.32 -16.41
N LYS A 127 7.29 12.51 -16.86
CA LYS A 127 7.33 12.00 -18.24
C LYS A 127 6.16 11.05 -18.56
N GLU A 128 5.56 10.45 -17.55
CA GLU A 128 4.46 9.50 -17.71
C GLU A 128 3.10 10.21 -17.53
N PRO A 129 2.25 10.21 -18.56
CA PRO A 129 0.96 10.93 -18.54
C PRO A 129 0.05 10.56 -17.37
N LEU A 130 0.06 9.29 -16.96
CA LEU A 130 -0.74 8.82 -15.82
C LEU A 130 -0.27 9.39 -14.48
N VAL A 131 1.03 9.58 -14.30
CA VAL A 131 1.57 10.19 -13.07
C VAL A 131 1.12 11.65 -13.00
N THR A 132 1.22 12.39 -14.11
CA THR A 132 0.75 13.77 -14.21
C THR A 132 -0.73 13.88 -13.90
N LEU A 133 -1.55 12.99 -14.48
CA LEU A 133 -3.00 12.99 -14.26
C LEU A 133 -3.35 12.63 -12.81
N ALA A 134 -2.67 11.65 -12.21
CA ALA A 134 -2.86 11.28 -10.81
C ALA A 134 -2.49 12.43 -9.86
N ALA A 135 -1.39 13.13 -10.14
CA ALA A 135 -0.96 14.30 -9.38
C ALA A 135 -1.99 15.45 -9.50
N ALA A 136 -2.44 15.75 -10.72
CA ALA A 136 -3.47 16.78 -10.96
C ALA A 136 -4.79 16.46 -10.24
N HIS A 137 -5.24 15.19 -10.27
CA HIS A 137 -6.42 14.74 -9.55
C HIS A 137 -6.27 14.92 -8.03
N SER A 138 -5.11 14.58 -7.51
CA SER A 138 -4.82 14.69 -6.07
C SER A 138 -4.76 16.15 -5.61
N LEU A 139 -4.15 17.03 -6.40
CA LEU A 139 -4.14 18.47 -6.18
C LEU A 139 -5.56 19.06 -6.25
N LEU A 140 -6.38 18.62 -7.22
CA LEU A 140 -7.79 19.03 -7.34
C LEU A 140 -8.59 18.66 -6.08
N THR A 141 -8.39 17.43 -5.56
CA THR A 141 -9.03 16.95 -4.33
C THR A 141 -8.65 17.83 -3.12
N MET A 142 -7.45 18.40 -3.13
CA MET A 142 -6.95 19.33 -2.11
C MET A 142 -7.26 20.80 -2.43
N LYS A 143 -7.96 21.08 -3.55
CA LYS A 143 -8.35 22.43 -4.03
C LYS A 143 -7.14 23.30 -4.38
N ASP A 144 -6.09 22.70 -4.91
CA ASP A 144 -4.93 23.43 -5.41
C ASP A 144 -5.20 24.03 -6.78
N ALA A 145 -4.73 25.27 -7.01
CA ALA A 145 -5.03 26.02 -8.22
C ALA A 145 -4.37 25.42 -9.48
N LEU A 146 -3.17 24.86 -9.35
CA LEU A 146 -2.45 24.27 -10.50
C LEU A 146 -3.19 23.08 -11.12
N ALA A 147 -4.01 22.37 -10.33
CA ALA A 147 -4.83 21.30 -10.86
C ALA A 147 -5.81 21.79 -11.94
N TYR A 148 -6.42 22.95 -11.73
CA TYR A 148 -7.35 23.53 -12.70
C TYR A 148 -6.64 23.91 -14.01
N GLU A 149 -5.42 24.42 -13.94
CA GLU A 149 -4.62 24.74 -15.12
C GLU A 149 -4.35 23.49 -15.96
N VAL A 150 -3.95 22.36 -15.32
CA VAL A 150 -3.73 21.08 -16.01
C VAL A 150 -4.99 20.59 -16.71
N TYR A 151 -6.15 20.59 -16.02
CA TYR A 151 -7.41 20.17 -16.64
C TYR A 151 -7.86 21.11 -17.76
N TYR A 152 -7.60 22.41 -17.63
CA TYR A 152 -7.85 23.37 -18.69
C TYR A 152 -6.98 23.10 -19.92
N GLU A 153 -5.68 22.84 -19.74
CA GLU A 153 -4.76 22.47 -20.82
C GLU A 153 -5.21 21.17 -21.52
N ILE A 154 -5.66 20.17 -20.75
CA ILE A 154 -6.22 18.92 -21.33
C ILE A 154 -7.45 19.23 -22.19
N LEU A 155 -8.34 20.08 -21.71
CA LEU A 155 -9.60 20.41 -22.40
C LEU A 155 -9.39 21.22 -23.67
N THR A 156 -8.59 22.29 -23.60
CA THR A 156 -8.45 23.26 -24.70
C THR A 156 -7.26 22.97 -25.62
N GLY A 157 -6.23 22.33 -25.09
CA GLY A 157 -4.92 22.19 -25.77
C GLY A 157 -4.04 23.42 -25.64
N GLU A 158 -4.51 24.45 -24.94
CA GLU A 158 -3.76 25.67 -24.72
C GLU A 158 -2.95 25.58 -23.46
N ARG A 159 -1.66 25.86 -23.54
CA ARG A 159 -0.75 25.84 -22.42
C ARG A 159 -0.83 27.17 -21.66
N ARG A 160 -1.16 27.11 -20.36
CA ARG A 160 -1.25 28.29 -19.49
C ARG A 160 -0.13 28.41 -18.48
N SER A 161 0.48 27.28 -18.09
CA SER A 161 1.47 27.24 -17.03
C SER A 161 2.82 26.75 -17.53
N SER A 162 3.91 27.28 -16.98
CA SER A 162 5.27 26.75 -17.20
C SER A 162 5.47 25.33 -16.60
N LYS A 163 4.59 24.90 -15.70
CA LYS A 163 4.55 23.56 -15.11
C LYS A 163 3.58 22.61 -15.84
N GLY A 164 3.01 23.05 -16.97
CA GLY A 164 2.03 22.30 -17.73
C GLY A 164 2.58 21.06 -18.44
N LEU A 165 1.64 20.30 -19.01
CA LEU A 165 1.90 19.06 -19.72
C LEU A 165 2.77 19.29 -20.97
N VAL A 166 3.65 18.36 -21.29
CA VAL A 166 4.29 18.33 -22.62
C VAL A 166 3.30 17.86 -23.67
N ALA A 167 3.48 18.28 -24.93
CA ALA A 167 2.54 18.00 -26.02
C ALA A 167 2.18 16.52 -26.16
N GLU A 168 3.17 15.64 -26.03
CA GLU A 168 2.98 14.18 -26.10
C GLU A 168 2.07 13.63 -25.00
N GLN A 169 2.22 14.14 -23.76
CA GLN A 169 1.35 13.77 -22.63
C GLN A 169 -0.08 14.26 -22.88
N LEU A 170 -0.22 15.47 -23.40
CA LEU A 170 -1.51 16.07 -23.71
C LEU A 170 -2.28 15.24 -24.74
N ASP A 171 -1.62 14.80 -25.83
CA ASP A 171 -2.23 13.95 -26.83
C ASP A 171 -2.66 12.59 -26.29
N THR A 172 -1.86 12.01 -25.40
CA THR A 172 -2.21 10.76 -24.73
C THR A 172 -3.43 10.92 -23.81
N LEU A 173 -3.50 12.00 -23.03
CA LEU A 173 -4.60 12.27 -22.10
C LEU A 173 -5.89 12.68 -22.81
N ARG A 174 -5.82 13.15 -24.05
CA ARG A 174 -6.96 13.50 -24.88
C ARG A 174 -7.56 12.34 -25.66
N ASP A 175 -6.81 11.27 -25.87
CA ASP A 175 -7.29 10.09 -26.58
C ASP A 175 -8.11 9.19 -25.62
N PRO A 176 -9.46 9.09 -25.82
CA PRO A 176 -10.29 8.28 -24.93
C PRO A 176 -9.93 6.79 -24.93
N LYS A 177 -9.39 6.27 -26.06
CA LYS A 177 -8.98 4.87 -26.16
C LYS A 177 -7.70 4.62 -25.38
N LYS A 178 -6.72 5.50 -25.50
CA LYS A 178 -5.47 5.43 -24.72
C LYS A 178 -5.77 5.58 -23.23
N MET A 179 -6.62 6.52 -22.85
CA MET A 179 -7.03 6.72 -21.46
C MET A 179 -7.78 5.51 -20.87
N ALA A 180 -8.70 4.91 -21.65
CA ALA A 180 -9.40 3.71 -21.21
C ALA A 180 -8.44 2.54 -21.02
N LEU A 181 -7.49 2.33 -21.94
CA LEU A 181 -6.47 1.29 -21.86
C LEU A 181 -5.57 1.48 -20.63
N LEU A 182 -5.11 2.70 -20.37
CA LEU A 182 -4.29 3.02 -19.22
C LEU A 182 -5.06 2.81 -17.90
N GLY A 183 -6.32 3.26 -17.82
CA GLY A 183 -7.16 3.07 -16.64
C GLY A 183 -7.45 1.61 -16.30
N ILE A 184 -7.49 0.73 -17.32
CA ILE A 184 -7.69 -0.72 -17.14
C ILE A 184 -6.40 -1.39 -16.72
N GLN A 185 -5.28 -1.03 -17.31
CA GLN A 185 -3.97 -1.63 -17.04
C GLN A 185 -3.51 -1.36 -15.61
N GLU A 186 -3.83 -0.16 -15.06
CA GLU A 186 -3.42 0.28 -13.73
C GLU A 186 -4.40 -0.10 -12.61
N GLY A 187 -5.52 -0.74 -12.95
CA GLY A 187 -6.48 -1.23 -11.98
C GLY A 187 -7.52 -0.21 -11.48
N ILE A 188 -8.58 -0.73 -10.94
CA ILE A 188 -9.91 -0.16 -10.69
C ILE A 188 -9.96 1.12 -9.79
N GLY A 189 -8.85 1.67 -9.39
CA GLY A 189 -8.83 2.84 -8.49
C GLY A 189 -8.87 4.20 -9.17
N PHE A 190 -8.47 4.27 -10.45
CA PHE A 190 -8.33 5.53 -11.16
C PHE A 190 -9.23 5.60 -12.38
N VAL A 191 -10.48 5.97 -12.17
CA VAL A 191 -11.33 6.47 -13.24
C VAL A 191 -11.84 7.85 -12.83
N PRO A 192 -11.12 8.95 -13.17
CA PRO A 192 -11.64 10.31 -12.96
C PRO A 192 -12.92 10.56 -13.74
N PHE A 193 -13.24 9.67 -14.70
CA PHE A 193 -14.40 9.71 -15.59
C PHE A 193 -15.21 8.41 -15.44
N ALA A 194 -15.78 8.17 -14.25
CA ALA A 194 -16.56 6.96 -13.96
C ALA A 194 -17.66 6.63 -14.97
N GLY A 195 -18.14 7.62 -15.74
CA GLY A 195 -19.13 7.43 -16.79
C GLY A 195 -18.60 6.77 -18.08
N ILE A 196 -17.34 7.02 -18.44
CA ILE A 196 -16.73 6.48 -19.68
C ILE A 196 -16.08 5.11 -19.39
N GLY A 197 -15.47 4.93 -18.20
CA GLY A 197 -14.80 3.70 -17.79
C GLY A 197 -15.74 2.50 -17.68
N TYR A 198 -16.98 2.69 -17.27
CA TYR A 198 -17.95 1.60 -17.12
C TYR A 198 -18.26 0.90 -18.46
N THR A 199 -18.43 1.65 -19.55
CA THR A 199 -18.75 1.07 -20.87
C THR A 199 -17.52 0.36 -21.48
N ALA A 200 -16.34 0.94 -21.36
CA ALA A 200 -15.10 0.32 -21.81
C ALA A 200 -14.74 -0.92 -20.96
N TYR A 201 -14.92 -0.85 -19.66
CA TYR A 201 -14.71 -1.95 -18.72
C TYR A 201 -15.64 -3.15 -19.02
N ARG A 202 -16.93 -2.89 -19.29
CA ARG A 202 -17.91 -3.92 -19.66
C ARG A 202 -17.55 -4.68 -20.94
N THR A 203 -16.86 -4.02 -21.88
CA THR A 203 -16.47 -4.61 -23.16
C THR A 203 -15.24 -5.53 -23.04
N ILE A 204 -14.42 -5.35 -22.00
CA ILE A 204 -13.10 -6.01 -21.86
C ILE A 204 -13.15 -7.16 -20.84
N VAL A 205 -13.98 -7.06 -19.82
CA VAL A 205 -14.12 -8.11 -18.80
C VAL A 205 -15.29 -9.01 -19.14
N LYS A 206 -15.05 -10.31 -19.32
CA LYS A 206 -16.12 -11.33 -19.36
C LYS A 206 -16.94 -11.15 -18.08
N ASP A 207 -18.21 -10.82 -18.26
CA ASP A 207 -19.14 -10.40 -17.22
C ASP A 207 -19.40 -11.54 -16.21
N ASP A 208 -18.60 -11.61 -15.15
CA ASP A 208 -18.84 -12.46 -13.99
C ASP A 208 -19.54 -11.70 -12.85
N GLY A 209 -19.98 -10.45 -13.10
CA GLY A 209 -20.62 -9.57 -12.13
C GLY A 209 -19.69 -9.04 -11.04
N SER A 210 -18.39 -9.33 -11.10
CA SER A 210 -17.44 -8.89 -10.05
C SER A 210 -17.27 -7.38 -9.93
N PRO A 211 -17.29 -6.58 -11.02
CA PRO A 211 -17.26 -5.14 -10.90
C PRO A 211 -18.48 -4.55 -10.20
N VAL A 212 -19.65 -5.14 -10.49
CA VAL A 212 -20.90 -4.71 -9.85
C VAL A 212 -20.86 -5.02 -8.35
N ARG A 213 -20.37 -6.21 -7.96
CA ARG A 213 -20.20 -6.57 -6.55
C ARG A 213 -19.18 -5.67 -5.83
N ALA A 214 -18.06 -5.36 -6.47
CA ALA A 214 -17.09 -4.43 -5.92
C ALA A 214 -17.64 -3.01 -5.77
N ALA A 215 -18.43 -2.54 -6.73
CA ALA A 215 -19.14 -1.26 -6.66
C ALA A 215 -20.20 -1.25 -5.57
N ALA A 216 -20.97 -2.34 -5.42
CA ALA A 216 -21.97 -2.47 -4.37
C ALA A 216 -21.35 -2.33 -2.96
N ALA A 217 -20.18 -2.93 -2.72
CA ALA A 217 -19.47 -2.76 -1.44
C ALA A 217 -19.18 -1.27 -1.12
N LYS A 218 -18.84 -0.47 -2.13
CA LYS A 218 -18.60 0.97 -1.96
C LYS A 218 -19.89 1.77 -1.69
N VAL A 219 -20.98 1.42 -2.35
CA VAL A 219 -22.28 2.10 -2.15
C VAL A 219 -22.84 1.83 -0.75
N LEU A 220 -22.62 0.64 -0.22
CA LEU A 220 -23.13 0.21 1.08
C LEU A 220 -22.28 0.68 2.27
N ILE A 221 -21.26 1.52 2.08
CA ILE A 221 -20.41 2.03 3.18
C ILE A 221 -21.25 2.74 4.25
N GLU A 222 -22.21 3.54 3.84
CA GLU A 222 -23.05 4.35 4.73
C GLU A 222 -24.24 3.56 5.35
N ASP A 223 -24.49 2.35 4.89
CA ASP A 223 -25.54 1.52 5.44
C ASP A 223 -25.04 0.81 6.72
N HIS A 224 -25.63 1.14 7.87
CA HIS A 224 -25.20 0.64 9.18
C HIS A 224 -25.92 -0.66 9.62
N ASP A 225 -26.69 -1.30 8.74
CA ASP A 225 -27.28 -2.59 9.04
C ASP A 225 -26.20 -3.66 9.28
N THR A 226 -26.39 -4.47 10.31
CA THR A 226 -25.49 -5.58 10.66
C THR A 226 -25.50 -6.68 9.60
N ALA A 227 -26.63 -6.91 8.92
CA ALA A 227 -26.70 -7.86 7.83
C ALA A 227 -25.84 -7.43 6.62
N VAL A 228 -25.75 -6.12 6.36
CA VAL A 228 -24.86 -5.54 5.33
C VAL A 228 -23.39 -5.71 5.75
N GLU A 229 -23.06 -5.47 7.01
CA GLU A 229 -21.69 -5.68 7.52
C GLU A 229 -21.28 -7.15 7.38
N ASP A 230 -22.16 -8.09 7.74
CA ASP A 230 -21.93 -9.52 7.58
C ASP A 230 -21.77 -9.93 6.12
N ALA A 231 -22.53 -9.33 5.21
CA ALA A 231 -22.38 -9.55 3.77
C ALA A 231 -21.03 -9.05 3.26
N MET A 232 -20.59 -7.87 3.71
CA MET A 232 -19.25 -7.33 3.39
C MET A 232 -18.13 -8.23 3.93
N ILE A 233 -18.26 -8.77 5.14
CA ILE A 233 -17.26 -9.68 5.69
C ILE A 233 -17.19 -10.96 4.87
N ARG A 234 -18.35 -11.54 4.49
CA ARG A 234 -18.35 -12.69 3.59
C ARG A 234 -17.73 -12.38 2.24
N ALA A 235 -18.01 -11.21 1.67
CA ALA A 235 -17.38 -10.78 0.42
C ALA A 235 -15.86 -10.61 0.59
N ALA A 236 -15.40 -10.02 1.68
CA ALA A 236 -13.99 -9.80 1.98
C ALA A 236 -13.19 -11.10 2.14
N THR A 237 -13.81 -12.16 2.65
CA THR A 237 -13.12 -13.41 3.03
C THR A 237 -13.35 -14.57 2.09
N ALA A 238 -14.44 -14.57 1.30
CA ALA A 238 -14.87 -15.73 0.55
C ALA A 238 -15.25 -15.47 -0.92
N ASP A 239 -15.29 -14.19 -1.39
CA ASP A 239 -15.59 -13.96 -2.82
C ASP A 239 -14.45 -14.53 -3.69
N LYS A 240 -14.84 -15.19 -4.79
CA LYS A 240 -13.88 -15.77 -5.75
C LYS A 240 -12.99 -14.73 -6.41
N ASN A 241 -13.50 -13.51 -6.59
CA ASN A 241 -12.77 -12.43 -7.24
C ASN A 241 -12.04 -11.57 -6.21
N HIS A 242 -10.72 -11.50 -6.34
CA HIS A 242 -9.87 -10.75 -5.43
C HIS A 242 -10.16 -9.23 -5.38
N LEU A 243 -10.69 -8.66 -6.47
CA LEU A 243 -11.07 -7.24 -6.49
C LEU A 243 -12.32 -6.99 -5.63
N VAL A 244 -13.24 -7.94 -5.58
CA VAL A 244 -14.39 -7.87 -4.67
C VAL A 244 -13.94 -8.02 -3.23
N ARG A 245 -13.03 -8.97 -2.94
CA ARG A 245 -12.46 -9.12 -1.60
C ARG A 245 -11.77 -7.81 -1.12
N ALA A 246 -10.93 -7.22 -1.97
CA ALA A 246 -10.26 -5.96 -1.65
C ALA A 246 -11.24 -4.79 -1.47
N ALA A 247 -12.25 -4.66 -2.34
CA ALA A 247 -13.26 -3.61 -2.24
C ALA A 247 -14.11 -3.74 -0.96
N ALA A 248 -14.43 -4.95 -0.56
CA ALA A 248 -15.17 -5.20 0.68
C ALA A 248 -14.33 -4.87 1.93
N LEU A 249 -13.03 -5.17 1.93
CA LEU A 249 -12.10 -4.78 2.99
C LEU A 249 -11.97 -3.25 3.10
N ASP A 250 -11.83 -2.54 1.97
CA ASP A 250 -11.83 -1.07 1.93
C ASP A 250 -13.12 -0.49 2.50
N ALA A 251 -14.27 -1.03 2.10
CA ALA A 251 -15.57 -0.60 2.59
C ALA A 251 -15.71 -0.83 4.11
N LEU A 252 -15.31 -1.98 4.63
CA LEU A 252 -15.33 -2.28 6.07
C LEU A 252 -14.42 -1.33 6.87
N ALA A 253 -13.25 -1.00 6.33
CA ALA A 253 -12.36 -0.02 6.95
C ALA A 253 -13.04 1.36 7.04
N ARG A 254 -13.63 1.84 5.94
CA ARG A 254 -14.31 3.15 5.88
C ARG A 254 -15.55 3.22 6.76
N ARG A 255 -16.28 2.12 6.97
CA ARG A 255 -17.37 2.04 7.97
C ARG A 255 -16.88 2.26 9.39
N GLY A 256 -15.64 1.95 9.68
CA GLY A 256 -14.97 2.30 10.93
C GLY A 256 -15.49 1.50 12.14
N ASN A 257 -15.95 0.25 11.96
CA ASN A 257 -16.34 -0.62 13.09
C ASN A 257 -15.17 -1.53 13.51
N PRO A 258 -14.51 -1.29 14.67
CA PRO A 258 -13.38 -2.11 15.11
C PRO A 258 -13.74 -3.57 15.44
N ALA A 259 -15.02 -3.88 15.69
CA ALA A 259 -15.46 -5.22 16.06
C ALA A 259 -15.22 -6.26 14.93
N VAL A 260 -15.02 -5.80 13.69
CA VAL A 260 -14.79 -6.70 12.55
C VAL A 260 -13.33 -7.15 12.40
N ILE A 261 -12.38 -6.59 13.16
CA ILE A 261 -10.93 -6.84 13.02
C ILE A 261 -10.64 -8.34 13.02
N ASP A 262 -11.10 -9.07 14.05
CA ASP A 262 -10.81 -10.50 14.19
C ASP A 262 -11.37 -11.32 13.01
N ARG A 263 -12.49 -10.88 12.45
CA ARG A 263 -13.19 -11.57 11.35
C ARG A 263 -12.48 -11.39 9.99
N ILE A 264 -11.70 -10.30 9.81
CA ILE A 264 -10.97 -10.00 8.57
C ILE A 264 -9.47 -10.28 8.67
N THR A 265 -8.97 -10.64 9.85
CA THR A 265 -7.51 -10.84 10.08
C THR A 265 -6.93 -11.91 9.15
N ALA A 266 -7.67 -12.99 8.88
CA ALA A 266 -7.23 -14.04 7.97
C ALA A 266 -6.96 -13.55 6.53
N ALA A 267 -7.59 -12.45 6.09
CA ALA A 267 -7.36 -11.87 4.77
C ALA A 267 -5.93 -11.30 4.59
N MET A 268 -5.16 -11.09 5.67
CA MET A 268 -3.72 -10.78 5.56
C MET A 268 -2.89 -11.94 4.99
N LEU A 269 -3.45 -13.14 4.93
CA LEU A 269 -2.81 -14.34 4.37
C LEU A 269 -3.34 -14.69 2.97
N ASP A 270 -4.15 -13.81 2.35
CA ASP A 270 -4.71 -14.02 1.01
C ASP A 270 -3.60 -14.27 -0.03
N ASP A 271 -3.89 -15.04 -1.08
CA ASP A 271 -2.97 -15.31 -2.18
C ASP A 271 -2.69 -14.07 -3.06
N LYS A 272 -3.58 -13.09 -3.04
CA LYS A 272 -3.47 -11.83 -3.81
C LYS A 272 -2.95 -10.68 -2.95
N ASP A 273 -1.85 -10.09 -3.40
CA ASP A 273 -1.15 -9.03 -2.67
C ASP A 273 -2.05 -7.82 -2.37
N ILE A 274 -2.90 -7.43 -3.32
CA ILE A 274 -3.84 -6.31 -3.10
C ILE A 274 -4.80 -6.61 -1.95
N VAL A 275 -5.26 -7.84 -1.79
CA VAL A 275 -6.15 -8.23 -0.69
C VAL A 275 -5.39 -8.22 0.63
N LYS A 276 -4.18 -8.83 0.67
CA LYS A 276 -3.32 -8.84 1.86
C LYS A 276 -3.06 -7.42 2.40
N TYR A 277 -2.62 -6.54 1.52
CA TYR A 277 -2.27 -5.17 1.92
C TYR A 277 -3.50 -4.35 2.30
N THR A 278 -4.64 -4.53 1.60
CA THR A 278 -5.89 -3.88 1.98
C THR A 278 -6.37 -4.36 3.35
N ALA A 279 -6.28 -5.67 3.64
CA ALA A 279 -6.61 -6.22 4.95
C ALA A 279 -5.72 -5.62 6.06
N ALA A 280 -4.41 -5.55 5.84
CA ALA A 280 -3.49 -4.95 6.78
C ALA A 280 -3.82 -3.47 7.05
N ALA A 281 -4.06 -2.68 5.99
CA ALA A 281 -4.44 -1.27 6.13
C ALA A 281 -5.78 -1.11 6.83
N ALA A 282 -6.78 -1.96 6.52
CA ALA A 282 -8.08 -1.95 7.19
C ALA A 282 -7.94 -2.22 8.71
N ILE A 283 -7.16 -3.22 9.09
CA ILE A 283 -6.90 -3.56 10.49
C ILE A 283 -6.21 -2.39 11.22
N LEU A 284 -5.22 -1.77 10.60
CA LEU A 284 -4.53 -0.62 11.17
C LEU A 284 -5.49 0.55 11.37
N HIS A 285 -6.28 0.90 10.36
CA HIS A 285 -7.27 1.96 10.43
C HIS A 285 -8.29 1.71 11.56
N LEU A 286 -8.88 0.51 11.60
CA LEU A 286 -9.87 0.13 12.60
C LEU A 286 -9.27 0.09 14.00
N SER A 287 -8.01 -0.31 14.18
CA SER A 287 -7.29 -0.26 15.44
C SER A 287 -7.13 1.19 15.93
N ASP A 288 -6.86 2.14 15.02
CA ASP A 288 -6.78 3.56 15.36
C ASP A 288 -8.14 4.14 15.72
N VAL A 289 -9.21 3.72 15.05
CA VAL A 289 -10.59 4.06 15.41
C VAL A 289 -10.91 3.57 16.82
N ALA A 290 -10.56 2.32 17.14
CA ALA A 290 -10.75 1.75 18.48
C ALA A 290 -10.00 2.56 19.56
N ALA A 291 -8.73 2.91 19.29
CA ALA A 291 -7.91 3.69 20.21
C ALA A 291 -8.49 5.09 20.44
N ARG A 292 -8.97 5.77 19.39
CA ARG A 292 -9.63 7.09 19.47
C ARG A 292 -10.91 7.02 20.29
N ARG A 293 -11.78 6.02 20.05
CA ARG A 293 -13.01 5.82 20.83
C ARG A 293 -12.73 5.57 22.32
N LYS A 294 -11.66 4.80 22.65
CA LYS A 294 -11.25 4.56 24.03
C LYS A 294 -10.78 5.84 24.74
N ARG A 295 -10.06 6.72 24.03
CA ARG A 295 -9.62 8.02 24.57
C ARG A 295 -10.79 8.99 24.81
N ALA A 296 -11.77 9.01 23.91
CA ALA A 296 -12.94 9.87 24.02
C ALA A 296 -13.92 9.47 25.14
N ARG A 297 -13.80 8.25 25.68
CA ARG A 297 -14.62 7.74 26.81
C ARG A 297 -13.97 7.95 28.17
N LYS A 298 -12.71 8.39 28.22
CA LYS A 298 -11.98 8.78 29.46
C LYS A 298 -12.02 10.27 29.68
#